data_feda3a15d253927a7dc4bbedf6e4c198
#
_entry.id   feda3a15d253927a7dc4bbedf6e4c198
#
_cell.length_a   1.000
_cell.length_b   1.000
_cell.length_c   1.000
_cell.angle_alpha   90.00
_cell.angle_beta   90.00
_cell.angle_gamma   90.00
#
_symmetry.space_group_name_H-M   'P 1'
#
loop_
_entity.id
_entity.type
_entity.pdbx_description
1 polymer ?
#
loop_
_entity_poly.entity_id
_entity_poly.type
_entity_poly.pdbx_seq_one_letter_code
_entity_poly.pdbx_strand_id
1 'polypeptide(L)'
;MLNKNNPRKPLLLSPGKLEPLRFSNNTISLSTCNNTVIQSDITPKTMVEAKWTAPEKDNKCVTIFAVVAVKPDVWYSYEGPLSKRICEDRRKADDMQPNENDNCQVCEDARYKLTFEGMWSYNTHPKMYPPAGVVPRFSDVVGASHSKEFTLFKYNSEARDGLQLLAEQGNSTNLEVEIYRELGTNIRTIIKATAPANTNMKTMSTFRTSRKHHMVSLATAILPSPDWFLGVANLELCDAKTQKWAENVIFNLYPMDAGTDSGKKFDSSNEATAPAQPISSAIIDADVPKELVKPFARLVFQLIRTYYNPNCTVVTAVTEDETGGDDNGEEGENGGDDNGNEEEESSSKNNYRPPTPPTTTTSEEPPPVDPESSPECPMTPWGDWQECSGECIDNTVDGYQIRFREHIGAPTPECLKEPVTETQACQEACEDEPPEEMPEEEEEEE
;
A
#
# COMPACT_ATOMS: atom_id res chain seq x y z
N MET A 1 14.03 20.50 27.75
CA MET A 1 15.15 20.50 26.77
C MET A 1 15.86 21.86 26.85
N LEU A 2 17.17 21.85 26.95
CA LEU A 2 17.95 23.08 27.00
C LEU A 2 18.26 23.56 25.58
N ASN A 3 18.18 24.86 25.34
CA ASN A 3 18.54 25.49 24.07
C ASN A 3 20.06 25.28 23.82
N LYS A 4 20.43 24.69 22.66
CA LYS A 4 21.84 24.43 22.30
C LYS A 4 22.72 25.71 22.32
N ASN A 5 22.11 26.88 22.07
CA ASN A 5 22.82 28.16 22.03
C ASN A 5 22.75 28.91 23.37
N ASN A 6 21.93 28.46 24.33
CA ASN A 6 21.88 29.03 25.67
C ASN A 6 21.33 27.97 26.66
N PRO A 7 22.21 27.17 27.27
CA PRO A 7 21.82 26.03 28.11
C PRO A 7 20.98 26.38 29.33
N ARG A 8 20.85 27.67 29.65
CA ARG A 8 20.08 28.16 30.82
C ARG A 8 18.64 28.59 30.47
N LYS A 9 18.25 28.60 29.17
CA LYS A 9 16.88 28.94 28.75
C LYS A 9 16.16 27.68 28.25
N PRO A 10 15.03 27.29 28.87
CA PRO A 10 14.25 26.20 28.34
C PRO A 10 13.76 26.54 26.92
N LEU A 11 13.83 25.57 26.02
CA LEU A 11 13.24 25.70 24.67
C LEU A 11 11.72 25.79 24.87
N LEU A 12 11.16 26.98 24.74
CA LEU A 12 9.71 27.16 24.67
C LEU A 12 9.24 26.59 23.33
N LEU A 13 8.69 25.37 23.34
CA LEU A 13 8.08 24.75 22.19
C LEU A 13 6.80 25.52 21.83
N SER A 14 6.64 25.87 20.56
CA SER A 14 5.41 26.51 20.07
C SER A 14 4.27 25.49 20.04
N PRO A 15 3.07 25.80 20.51
CA PRO A 15 1.91 24.91 20.36
C PRO A 15 1.29 24.97 18.94
N GLY A 16 1.86 25.72 18.02
CA GLY A 16 1.23 26.08 16.75
C GLY A 16 0.21 27.20 16.92
N LYS A 17 -0.71 27.34 15.98
CA LYS A 17 -1.69 28.42 15.96
C LYS A 17 -3.11 27.86 15.76
N LEU A 18 -4.01 28.17 16.68
CA LEU A 18 -5.42 27.84 16.60
C LEU A 18 -6.22 29.09 16.19
N GLU A 19 -7.00 29.01 15.13
CA GLU A 19 -7.75 30.12 14.54
C GLU A 19 -9.19 29.70 14.18
N PRO A 20 -10.15 30.64 14.21
CA PRO A 20 -11.48 30.41 13.65
C PRO A 20 -11.41 30.05 12.17
N LEU A 21 -12.33 29.23 11.70
CA LEU A 21 -12.47 28.97 10.25
C LEU A 21 -13.00 30.24 9.53
N ARG A 22 -12.31 30.63 8.45
CA ARG A 22 -12.58 31.89 7.72
C ARG A 22 -14.01 32.02 7.16
N PHE A 23 -14.70 30.90 6.93
CA PHE A 23 -16.06 30.86 6.35
C PHE A 23 -17.13 30.40 7.36
N SER A 24 -16.75 30.17 8.61
CA SER A 24 -17.69 29.79 9.67
C SER A 24 -17.85 30.96 10.64
N ASN A 25 -19.05 31.51 10.71
CA ASN A 25 -19.37 32.54 11.70
C ASN A 25 -19.58 31.97 13.12
N ASN A 26 -19.34 30.67 13.30
CA ASN A 26 -19.63 29.96 14.54
C ASN A 26 -18.52 30.09 15.60
N THR A 27 -17.36 30.62 15.24
CA THR A 27 -16.20 30.68 16.11
C THR A 27 -15.46 32.02 16.04
N ILE A 28 -14.91 32.44 17.19
CA ILE A 28 -14.05 33.63 17.32
C ILE A 28 -12.82 33.30 18.16
N SER A 29 -11.72 34.03 17.97
CA SER A 29 -10.56 33.95 18.83
C SER A 29 -10.80 34.64 20.18
N LEU A 30 -10.39 34.01 21.28
CA LEU A 30 -10.48 34.61 22.61
C LEU A 30 -9.28 35.54 22.82
N SER A 31 -9.49 36.84 22.96
CA SER A 31 -8.44 37.84 23.09
C SER A 31 -7.67 37.73 24.39
N THR A 32 -8.27 37.20 25.46
CA THR A 32 -7.65 37.06 26.79
C THR A 32 -6.81 35.82 26.95
N CYS A 33 -6.91 34.85 26.03
CA CYS A 33 -6.18 33.58 26.08
C CYS A 33 -5.65 33.23 24.68
N ASN A 34 -4.33 33.26 24.54
CA ASN A 34 -3.68 32.94 23.27
C ASN A 34 -3.98 31.49 22.85
N ASN A 35 -4.09 31.25 21.54
CA ASN A 35 -4.40 29.94 20.98
C ASN A 35 -5.70 29.31 21.50
N THR A 36 -6.71 30.13 21.76
CA THR A 36 -8.02 29.69 22.18
C THR A 36 -9.07 30.21 21.21
N VAL A 37 -9.91 29.30 20.74
CA VAL A 37 -11.09 29.59 19.90
C VAL A 37 -12.32 29.22 20.70
N ILE A 38 -13.28 30.12 20.69
CA ILE A 38 -14.59 29.93 21.37
C ILE A 38 -15.71 30.06 20.34
N GLN A 39 -16.89 29.56 20.69
CA GLN A 39 -18.09 29.82 19.88
C GLN A 39 -18.42 31.31 19.86
N SER A 40 -18.95 31.81 18.74
CA SER A 40 -19.25 33.21 18.52
C SER A 40 -20.48 33.70 19.31
N ASP A 41 -21.39 32.79 19.61
CA ASP A 41 -22.65 33.04 20.31
C ASP A 41 -23.08 31.83 21.16
N ILE A 42 -24.08 31.97 22.00
CA ILE A 42 -24.59 30.97 22.95
C ILE A 42 -25.65 30.03 22.35
N THR A 43 -25.95 30.13 21.03
CA THR A 43 -26.91 29.23 20.43
C THR A 43 -26.43 27.79 20.44
N PRO A 44 -27.29 26.80 20.71
CA PRO A 44 -26.88 25.41 20.64
C PRO A 44 -26.34 25.03 19.28
N LYS A 45 -25.21 24.32 19.29
CA LYS A 45 -24.50 23.86 18.07
C LYS A 45 -24.18 22.37 18.18
N THR A 46 -24.36 21.65 17.11
CA THR A 46 -23.98 20.24 17.01
C THR A 46 -22.51 20.06 16.59
N MET A 47 -21.94 21.09 15.97
CA MET A 47 -20.58 21.07 15.48
C MET A 47 -19.93 22.43 15.63
N VAL A 48 -18.68 22.45 16.10
CA VAL A 48 -17.82 23.64 16.18
C VAL A 48 -16.48 23.31 15.57
N GLU A 49 -16.03 24.10 14.62
CA GLU A 49 -14.80 23.84 13.88
C GLU A 49 -13.80 25.00 14.07
N ALA A 50 -12.53 24.62 14.18
CA ALA A 50 -11.42 25.58 14.23
C ALA A 50 -10.26 25.03 13.39
N LYS A 51 -9.44 25.95 12.87
CA LYS A 51 -8.20 25.60 12.16
C LYS A 51 -7.03 25.64 13.10
N TRP A 52 -6.34 24.52 13.22
CA TRP A 52 -5.04 24.47 13.89
C TRP A 52 -3.92 24.36 12.85
N THR A 53 -2.94 25.27 12.92
CA THR A 53 -1.71 25.23 12.12
C THR A 53 -0.61 24.68 13.00
N ALA A 54 0.00 23.57 12.57
CA ALA A 54 1.09 22.93 13.28
C ALA A 54 2.28 23.90 13.47
N PRO A 55 3.04 23.77 14.55
CA PRO A 55 4.30 24.48 14.71
C PRO A 55 5.34 23.98 13.71
N GLU A 56 6.46 24.70 13.61
CA GLU A 56 7.62 24.25 12.84
C GLU A 56 8.16 22.90 13.36
N LYS A 57 8.99 22.24 12.55
CA LYS A 57 9.62 20.95 12.89
C LYS A 57 10.33 21.01 14.25
N ASP A 58 10.50 19.84 14.85
CA ASP A 58 11.15 19.62 16.16
C ASP A 58 10.34 20.03 17.40
N ASN A 59 9.06 20.28 17.28
CA ASN A 59 8.18 20.60 18.41
C ASN A 59 7.58 19.38 19.13
N LYS A 60 7.92 18.15 18.71
CA LYS A 60 7.46 16.89 19.30
C LYS A 60 5.95 16.71 19.24
N CYS A 61 5.23 16.94 20.36
CA CYS A 61 3.79 16.74 20.46
C CYS A 61 3.10 17.99 21.00
N VAL A 62 1.88 18.21 20.53
CA VAL A 62 0.95 19.24 21.01
C VAL A 62 -0.32 18.54 21.45
N THR A 63 -0.92 19.02 22.55
CA THR A 63 -2.23 18.54 22.99
C THR A 63 -3.26 19.66 22.82
N ILE A 64 -4.33 19.35 22.11
CA ILE A 64 -5.48 20.25 21.93
C ILE A 64 -6.57 19.79 22.90
N PHE A 65 -7.10 20.73 23.66
CA PHE A 65 -8.17 20.48 24.62
C PHE A 65 -9.45 21.17 24.18
N ALA A 66 -10.57 20.55 24.46
CA ALA A 66 -11.91 21.14 24.30
C ALA A 66 -12.63 21.23 25.63
N VAL A 67 -13.50 22.22 25.72
CA VAL A 67 -14.47 22.39 26.81
C VAL A 67 -15.84 22.49 26.17
N VAL A 68 -16.79 21.69 26.62
CA VAL A 68 -18.16 21.66 26.12
C VAL A 68 -19.13 21.93 27.28
N ALA A 69 -19.88 23.01 27.16
CA ALA A 69 -20.96 23.29 28.06
C ALA A 69 -22.30 22.79 27.46
N VAL A 70 -22.95 21.87 28.11
CA VAL A 70 -24.28 21.35 27.70
C VAL A 70 -25.40 22.21 28.30
N LYS A 71 -25.19 22.71 29.51
CA LYS A 71 -26.06 23.63 30.23
C LYS A 71 -25.20 24.59 31.07
N PRO A 72 -25.74 25.68 31.61
CA PRO A 72 -24.98 26.64 32.44
C PRO A 72 -24.21 26.02 33.59
N ASP A 73 -24.74 24.93 34.14
CA ASP A 73 -24.20 24.20 35.30
C ASP A 73 -23.62 22.83 34.96
N VAL A 74 -23.63 22.42 33.66
CA VAL A 74 -23.15 21.11 33.21
C VAL A 74 -22.18 21.32 32.05
N TRP A 75 -20.90 21.03 32.32
CA TRP A 75 -19.85 21.15 31.34
C TRP A 75 -18.77 20.05 31.51
N TYR A 76 -18.08 19.74 30.43
CA TYR A 76 -17.04 18.72 30.35
C TYR A 76 -15.74 19.35 29.82
N SER A 77 -14.62 18.93 30.36
CA SER A 77 -13.31 19.46 29.94
C SER A 77 -12.21 18.43 30.08
N TYR A 78 -11.27 18.46 29.12
CA TYR A 78 -9.95 17.83 29.16
C TYR A 78 -9.93 16.30 29.27
N GLU A 79 -11.05 15.61 29.32
CA GLU A 79 -11.10 14.15 29.48
C GLU A 79 -11.52 13.45 28.19
N GLY A 80 -11.02 12.23 28.00
CA GLY A 80 -11.38 11.35 26.88
C GLY A 80 -11.29 12.04 25.53
N PRO A 81 -12.36 12.03 24.71
CA PRO A 81 -12.37 12.61 23.39
C PRO A 81 -12.22 14.13 23.35
N LEU A 82 -12.34 14.83 24.49
CA LEU A 82 -12.10 16.28 24.60
C LEU A 82 -10.62 16.64 24.73
N SER A 83 -9.73 15.66 24.69
CA SER A 83 -8.30 15.83 24.67
C SER A 83 -7.68 15.06 23.50
N LYS A 84 -6.97 15.76 22.60
CA LYS A 84 -6.30 15.13 21.47
C LYS A 84 -4.84 15.47 21.46
N ARG A 85 -3.96 14.47 21.65
CA ARG A 85 -2.52 14.62 21.50
C ARG A 85 -2.14 14.36 20.06
N ILE A 86 -1.40 15.31 19.46
CA ILE A 86 -0.89 15.26 18.08
C ILE A 86 0.62 15.39 18.15
N CYS A 87 1.33 14.45 17.58
CA CYS A 87 2.81 14.44 17.56
C CYS A 87 3.33 14.68 16.16
N GLU A 88 4.52 15.26 16.07
CA GLU A 88 5.25 15.34 14.81
C GLU A 88 5.52 13.95 14.27
N ASP A 89 5.11 13.71 13.05
CA ASP A 89 5.46 12.48 12.34
C ASP A 89 6.90 12.56 11.87
N ARG A 90 7.76 11.74 12.48
CA ARG A 90 9.20 11.67 12.18
C ARG A 90 9.59 10.47 11.35
N ARG A 91 8.58 9.68 10.97
CA ARG A 91 8.82 8.53 10.11
C ARG A 91 9.36 9.03 8.77
N LYS A 92 10.38 8.35 8.27
CA LYS A 92 10.86 8.57 6.92
C LYS A 92 9.92 7.85 5.96
N ALA A 93 9.55 8.51 4.88
CA ALA A 93 8.74 7.94 3.82
C ALA A 93 9.49 8.07 2.50
N ASP A 94 9.32 7.08 1.64
CA ASP A 94 9.80 7.13 0.26
C ASP A 94 8.78 7.87 -0.61
N ASP A 95 9.27 8.66 -1.56
CA ASP A 95 8.44 9.54 -2.39
C ASP A 95 8.42 9.12 -3.86
N MET A 96 9.33 8.24 -4.28
CA MET A 96 9.47 7.83 -5.68
C MET A 96 9.03 6.38 -5.84
N GLN A 97 8.41 6.07 -6.98
CA GLN A 97 8.11 4.68 -7.32
C GLN A 97 9.38 3.82 -7.18
N PRO A 98 9.28 2.66 -6.50
CA PRO A 98 10.44 1.84 -6.21
C PRO A 98 11.08 1.29 -7.49
N ASN A 99 12.39 1.08 -7.43
CA ASN A 99 13.07 0.31 -8.45
C ASN A 99 12.85 -1.18 -8.22
N GLU A 100 12.65 -1.92 -9.29
CA GLU A 100 12.54 -3.38 -9.23
C GLU A 100 13.84 -3.97 -8.65
N ASN A 101 13.72 -4.78 -7.61
CA ASN A 101 14.83 -5.52 -7.01
C ASN A 101 14.44 -6.98 -6.86
N ASP A 102 15.26 -7.88 -7.42
CA ASP A 102 14.92 -9.29 -7.59
C ASP A 102 15.70 -10.23 -6.64
N ASN A 103 16.37 -9.70 -5.64
CA ASN A 103 17.31 -10.46 -4.80
C ASN A 103 16.78 -10.84 -3.43
N CYS A 104 15.49 -11.12 -3.29
CA CYS A 104 14.95 -11.60 -2.03
C CYS A 104 15.28 -13.08 -1.80
N GLN A 105 16.02 -13.39 -0.72
CA GLN A 105 16.39 -14.74 -0.30
C GLN A 105 15.80 -15.12 1.07
N VAL A 106 14.86 -14.32 1.58
CA VAL A 106 14.18 -14.59 2.84
C VAL A 106 13.47 -15.94 2.80
N CYS A 107 13.66 -16.77 3.82
CA CYS A 107 13.04 -18.07 3.91
C CYS A 107 11.72 -18.09 4.69
N GLU A 108 11.46 -17.09 5.47
CA GLU A 108 10.24 -16.97 6.24
C GLU A 108 9.13 -16.36 5.40
N ASP A 109 7.90 -16.81 5.58
CA ASP A 109 6.73 -16.08 5.14
C ASP A 109 6.46 -14.94 6.13
N ALA A 110 5.82 -13.85 5.71
CA ALA A 110 5.51 -12.76 6.60
C ALA A 110 4.04 -12.32 6.48
N ARG A 111 3.49 -11.81 7.58
CA ARG A 111 2.20 -11.12 7.62
C ARG A 111 2.43 -9.65 7.88
N TYR A 112 1.79 -8.82 7.07
CA TYR A 112 1.86 -7.38 7.16
C TYR A 112 0.49 -6.77 7.42
N LYS A 113 0.50 -5.67 8.18
CA LYS A 113 -0.60 -4.72 8.25
C LYS A 113 -0.32 -3.59 7.26
N LEU A 114 -1.26 -3.36 6.36
CA LEU A 114 -1.34 -2.18 5.51
C LEU A 114 -2.21 -1.14 6.18
N THR A 115 -1.74 0.09 6.27
CA THR A 115 -2.56 1.25 6.61
C THR A 115 -2.46 2.27 5.46
N PHE A 116 -3.59 2.57 4.84
CA PHE A 116 -3.72 3.72 3.95
C PHE A 116 -4.11 4.93 4.79
N GLU A 117 -3.29 5.97 4.79
CA GLU A 117 -3.51 7.22 5.50
C GLU A 117 -3.86 8.33 4.50
N GLY A 118 -5.14 8.71 4.40
CA GLY A 118 -5.55 9.85 3.59
C GLY A 118 -5.01 11.16 4.15
N MET A 119 -4.52 12.04 3.27
CA MET A 119 -3.91 13.34 3.64
C MET A 119 -4.47 14.49 2.81
N TRP A 120 -5.43 14.24 1.96
CA TRP A 120 -6.01 15.19 1.02
C TRP A 120 -7.18 15.94 1.62
N SER A 121 -7.06 17.24 1.75
CA SER A 121 -8.09 18.13 2.26
C SER A 121 -7.89 19.54 1.71
N TYR A 122 -8.91 20.39 1.77
CA TYR A 122 -8.78 21.80 1.39
C TYR A 122 -7.66 22.51 2.17
N ASN A 123 -7.46 22.18 3.44
CA ASN A 123 -6.41 22.80 4.26
C ASN A 123 -4.98 22.38 3.87
N THR A 124 -4.81 21.15 3.40
CA THR A 124 -3.51 20.62 2.98
C THR A 124 -3.21 20.91 1.51
N HIS A 125 -4.25 20.93 0.66
CA HIS A 125 -4.16 21.07 -0.80
C HIS A 125 -5.14 22.12 -1.32
N PRO A 126 -5.06 23.41 -0.89
CA PRO A 126 -6.09 24.41 -1.22
C PRO A 126 -6.27 24.68 -2.71
N LYS A 127 -5.22 24.50 -3.52
CA LYS A 127 -5.26 24.65 -4.98
C LYS A 127 -5.60 23.34 -5.72
N MET A 128 -5.30 22.20 -5.09
CA MET A 128 -5.54 20.86 -5.63
C MET A 128 -6.67 20.17 -4.88
N TYR A 129 -7.80 20.87 -4.69
CA TYR A 129 -8.99 20.37 -4.02
C TYR A 129 -10.22 20.72 -4.84
N PRO A 130 -11.22 19.81 -4.96
CA PRO A 130 -12.40 20.04 -5.76
C PRO A 130 -13.16 21.28 -5.34
N PRO A 131 -13.90 21.93 -6.27
CA PRO A 131 -14.72 23.10 -5.97
C PRO A 131 -15.87 22.78 -5.01
N ALA A 132 -16.45 23.81 -4.41
CA ALA A 132 -17.60 23.67 -3.53
C ALA A 132 -18.77 22.95 -4.22
N GLY A 133 -19.41 22.02 -3.52
CA GLY A 133 -20.50 21.19 -4.03
C GLY A 133 -20.06 19.84 -4.57
N VAL A 134 -18.77 19.61 -4.72
CA VAL A 134 -18.19 18.32 -5.10
C VAL A 134 -17.67 17.63 -3.85
N VAL A 135 -18.02 16.36 -3.64
CA VAL A 135 -17.59 15.57 -2.49
C VAL A 135 -16.38 14.71 -2.88
N PRO A 136 -15.17 15.10 -2.47
CA PRO A 136 -13.98 14.31 -2.77
C PRO A 136 -13.96 13.01 -1.96
N ARG A 137 -13.48 11.94 -2.58
CA ARG A 137 -13.30 10.64 -1.94
C ARG A 137 -12.20 9.84 -2.63
N PHE A 138 -11.72 8.81 -1.97
CA PHE A 138 -10.96 7.72 -2.59
C PHE A 138 -11.89 6.53 -2.87
N SER A 139 -11.51 5.68 -3.81
CA SER A 139 -12.12 4.35 -3.94
C SER A 139 -11.56 3.38 -2.90
N ASP A 140 -12.00 2.13 -2.94
CA ASP A 140 -11.30 1.04 -2.25
C ASP A 140 -9.84 1.03 -2.66
N VAL A 141 -8.95 0.64 -1.74
CA VAL A 141 -7.53 0.40 -2.02
C VAL A 141 -7.39 -1.06 -2.40
N VAL A 142 -7.00 -1.32 -3.64
CA VAL A 142 -6.95 -2.67 -4.20
C VAL A 142 -5.56 -2.98 -4.76
N GLY A 143 -5.12 -4.21 -4.62
CA GLY A 143 -3.86 -4.71 -5.16
C GLY A 143 -3.51 -6.09 -4.66
N ALA A 144 -2.21 -6.39 -4.59
CA ALA A 144 -1.75 -7.72 -4.23
C ALA A 144 -0.33 -7.74 -3.68
N SER A 145 -0.02 -8.77 -2.90
CA SER A 145 1.35 -9.25 -2.72
C SER A 145 1.68 -10.23 -3.82
N HIS A 146 2.79 -10.04 -4.52
CA HIS A 146 3.04 -10.72 -5.79
C HIS A 146 4.52 -10.96 -6.07
N SER A 147 4.78 -11.79 -7.06
CA SER A 147 6.11 -12.05 -7.63
C SER A 147 6.46 -10.99 -8.69
N LYS A 148 7.68 -10.98 -9.16
CA LYS A 148 8.16 -10.07 -10.22
C LYS A 148 7.48 -10.25 -11.57
N GLU A 149 6.89 -11.41 -11.82
CA GLU A 149 6.18 -11.73 -13.06
C GLU A 149 4.83 -11.04 -13.18
N PHE A 150 4.27 -10.57 -12.06
CA PHE A 150 3.04 -9.79 -12.05
C PHE A 150 3.35 -8.29 -11.98
N THR A 151 2.57 -7.49 -12.69
CA THR A 151 2.64 -6.03 -12.65
C THR A 151 1.23 -5.46 -12.63
N LEU A 152 0.87 -4.75 -11.56
CA LEU A 152 -0.43 -4.09 -11.45
C LEU A 152 -0.52 -2.93 -12.44
N PHE A 153 0.48 -2.07 -12.46
CA PHE A 153 0.67 -1.00 -13.45
C PHE A 153 2.16 -0.67 -13.57
N LYS A 154 2.53 0.01 -14.64
CA LYS A 154 3.90 0.47 -14.87
C LYS A 154 3.89 1.90 -15.38
N TYR A 155 4.69 2.76 -14.75
CA TYR A 155 4.89 4.14 -15.21
C TYR A 155 5.43 4.16 -16.65
N ASN A 156 4.95 5.07 -17.47
CA ASN A 156 5.22 5.15 -18.92
C ASN A 156 4.70 3.96 -19.76
N SER A 157 3.75 3.17 -19.24
CA SER A 157 3.02 2.15 -19.99
C SER A 157 1.52 2.46 -19.97
N GLU A 158 0.77 1.93 -20.92
CA GLU A 158 -0.68 2.10 -20.98
C GLU A 158 -1.36 1.41 -19.79
N ALA A 159 -2.43 2.02 -19.29
CA ALA A 159 -3.27 1.41 -18.27
C ALA A 159 -4.06 0.23 -18.87
N ARG A 160 -4.16 -0.87 -18.10
CA ARG A 160 -5.06 -1.97 -18.43
C ARG A 160 -6.50 -1.63 -18.07
N ASP A 161 -7.45 -2.35 -18.62
CA ASP A 161 -8.90 -2.13 -18.45
C ASP A 161 -9.32 -2.05 -16.96
N GLY A 162 -8.75 -2.91 -16.11
CA GLY A 162 -9.05 -2.90 -14.68
C GLY A 162 -8.59 -1.61 -13.99
N LEU A 163 -7.39 -1.12 -14.32
CA LEU A 163 -6.89 0.13 -13.77
C LEU A 163 -7.65 1.34 -14.36
N GLN A 164 -7.97 1.32 -15.66
CA GLN A 164 -8.79 2.36 -16.29
C GLN A 164 -10.13 2.50 -15.56
N LEU A 165 -10.87 1.41 -15.39
CA LEU A 165 -12.18 1.42 -14.73
C LEU A 165 -12.09 1.89 -13.27
N LEU A 166 -11.02 1.50 -12.57
CA LEU A 166 -10.74 2.01 -11.22
C LEU A 166 -10.52 3.52 -11.26
N ALA A 167 -9.61 4.01 -12.10
CA ALA A 167 -9.18 5.39 -12.13
C ALA A 167 -10.30 6.35 -12.52
N GLU A 168 -11.09 6.03 -13.57
CA GLU A 168 -12.19 6.85 -14.07
C GLU A 168 -13.45 6.79 -13.18
N GLN A 169 -13.77 5.63 -12.62
CA GLN A 169 -15.06 5.40 -11.95
C GLN A 169 -14.95 5.00 -10.48
N GLY A 170 -13.75 4.66 -10.02
CA GLY A 170 -13.54 4.10 -8.68
C GLY A 170 -14.04 2.65 -8.54
N ASN A 171 -14.30 1.99 -9.65
CA ASN A 171 -14.78 0.61 -9.68
C ASN A 171 -13.60 -0.35 -9.79
N SER A 172 -13.35 -1.13 -8.74
CA SER A 172 -12.24 -2.06 -8.65
C SER A 172 -12.52 -3.45 -9.24
N THR A 173 -13.76 -3.73 -9.66
CA THR A 173 -14.20 -5.07 -10.02
C THR A 173 -13.32 -5.75 -11.08
N ASN A 174 -13.05 -5.06 -12.20
CA ASN A 174 -12.22 -5.64 -13.26
C ASN A 174 -10.77 -5.84 -12.81
N LEU A 175 -10.24 -4.89 -12.03
CA LEU A 175 -8.90 -5.00 -11.49
C LEU A 175 -8.78 -6.18 -10.52
N GLU A 176 -9.78 -6.40 -9.68
CA GLU A 176 -9.84 -7.56 -8.77
C GLU A 176 -9.87 -8.88 -9.54
N VAL A 177 -10.62 -8.96 -10.64
CA VAL A 177 -10.65 -10.14 -11.52
C VAL A 177 -9.29 -10.36 -12.20
N GLU A 178 -8.64 -9.30 -12.71
CA GLU A 178 -7.30 -9.42 -13.28
C GLU A 178 -6.29 -9.98 -12.26
N ILE A 179 -6.36 -9.49 -11.02
CA ILE A 179 -5.51 -9.96 -9.92
C ILE A 179 -5.84 -11.41 -9.56
N TYR A 180 -7.13 -11.74 -9.45
CA TYR A 180 -7.58 -13.09 -9.07
C TYR A 180 -7.10 -14.19 -10.03
N ARG A 181 -7.03 -13.90 -11.33
CA ARG A 181 -6.54 -14.88 -12.33
C ARG A 181 -5.10 -15.32 -12.10
N GLU A 182 -4.32 -14.52 -11.41
CA GLU A 182 -2.92 -14.81 -11.09
C GLU A 182 -2.74 -15.38 -9.66
N LEU A 183 -3.84 -15.55 -8.91
CA LEU A 183 -3.80 -16.04 -7.54
C LEU A 183 -3.23 -17.48 -7.47
N GLY A 184 -2.33 -17.71 -6.52
CA GLY A 184 -1.65 -18.99 -6.35
C GLY A 184 -0.46 -19.21 -7.29
N THR A 185 -0.35 -18.46 -8.38
CA THR A 185 0.81 -18.48 -9.31
C THR A 185 1.75 -17.33 -9.04
N ASN A 186 1.35 -16.14 -9.43
CA ASN A 186 2.14 -14.91 -9.29
C ASN A 186 1.66 -14.02 -8.14
N ILE A 187 0.51 -14.30 -7.58
CA ILE A 187 -0.08 -13.57 -6.45
C ILE A 187 -0.23 -14.49 -5.24
N ARG A 188 0.18 -14.01 -4.07
CA ARG A 188 0.02 -14.69 -2.77
C ARG A 188 -1.26 -14.29 -2.07
N THR A 189 -1.53 -12.97 -2.00
CA THR A 189 -2.71 -12.43 -1.32
C THR A 189 -3.27 -11.27 -2.13
N ILE A 190 -4.58 -11.27 -2.34
CA ILE A 190 -5.31 -10.10 -2.83
C ILE A 190 -5.50 -9.15 -1.67
N ILE A 191 -5.16 -7.89 -1.86
CA ILE A 191 -5.25 -6.86 -0.82
C ILE A 191 -6.42 -5.96 -1.18
N LYS A 192 -7.41 -5.88 -0.28
CA LYS A 192 -8.51 -4.93 -0.39
C LYS A 192 -8.72 -4.24 0.95
N ALA A 193 -8.72 -2.92 0.95
CA ALA A 193 -9.15 -2.12 2.08
C ALA A 193 -10.27 -1.20 1.61
N THR A 194 -11.36 -1.15 2.36
CA THR A 194 -12.52 -0.33 2.02
C THR A 194 -12.14 1.14 1.92
N ALA A 195 -12.84 1.88 1.07
CA ALA A 195 -12.65 3.32 0.92
C ALA A 195 -12.74 4.02 2.29
N PRO A 196 -11.80 4.91 2.63
CA PRO A 196 -11.89 5.65 3.88
C PRO A 196 -13.12 6.56 3.88
N ALA A 197 -13.74 6.76 5.05
CA ALA A 197 -14.98 7.55 5.17
C ALA A 197 -14.84 9.00 4.66
N ASN A 198 -13.62 9.52 4.63
CA ASN A 198 -13.27 10.78 3.96
C ASN A 198 -11.77 10.84 3.65
N THR A 199 -11.35 11.83 2.87
CA THR A 199 -10.02 11.94 2.27
C THR A 199 -8.86 12.22 3.24
N ASN A 200 -9.13 12.40 4.52
CA ASN A 200 -8.12 12.57 5.57
C ASN A 200 -8.21 11.50 6.67
N MET A 201 -8.92 10.41 6.41
CA MET A 201 -9.03 9.27 7.30
C MET A 201 -8.18 8.09 6.84
N LYS A 202 -8.11 7.07 7.70
CA LYS A 202 -7.35 5.85 7.48
C LYS A 202 -8.26 4.69 7.16
N THR A 203 -7.74 3.74 6.39
CA THR A 203 -8.29 2.40 6.25
C THR A 203 -7.18 1.38 6.31
N MET A 204 -7.48 0.14 6.61
CA MET A 204 -6.49 -0.90 6.88
C MET A 204 -6.87 -2.22 6.24
N SER A 205 -5.85 -3.04 6.00
CA SER A 205 -5.97 -4.43 5.57
C SER A 205 -4.76 -5.22 6.04
N THR A 206 -4.84 -6.53 6.06
CA THR A 206 -3.70 -7.41 6.32
C THR A 206 -3.48 -8.34 5.14
N PHE A 207 -2.21 -8.74 4.94
CA PHE A 207 -1.85 -9.63 3.85
C PHE A 207 -0.61 -10.44 4.19
N ARG A 208 -0.38 -11.51 3.43
CA ARG A 208 0.80 -12.37 3.57
C ARG A 208 1.75 -12.17 2.39
N THR A 209 3.02 -12.35 2.66
CA THR A 209 4.11 -12.36 1.68
C THR A 209 4.90 -13.65 1.83
N SER A 210 5.65 -14.01 0.79
CA SER A 210 6.56 -15.15 0.81
C SER A 210 7.80 -14.82 -0.03
N ARG A 211 8.84 -15.65 0.04
CA ARG A 211 10.05 -15.49 -0.78
C ARG A 211 9.77 -15.24 -2.26
N LYS A 212 8.79 -15.92 -2.85
CA LYS A 212 8.39 -15.72 -4.25
C LYS A 212 7.56 -14.44 -4.43
N HIS A 213 6.71 -14.12 -3.47
CA HIS A 213 5.73 -13.04 -3.54
C HIS A 213 6.07 -11.93 -2.54
N HIS A 214 7.22 -11.30 -2.73
CA HIS A 214 7.80 -10.33 -1.79
C HIS A 214 7.53 -8.87 -2.16
N MET A 215 6.91 -8.64 -3.32
CA MET A 215 6.52 -7.32 -3.80
C MET A 215 5.06 -7.03 -3.51
N VAL A 216 4.72 -5.75 -3.38
CA VAL A 216 3.35 -5.27 -3.21
C VAL A 216 3.05 -4.17 -4.21
N SER A 217 1.90 -4.28 -4.87
CA SER A 217 1.35 -3.22 -5.72
C SER A 217 -0.07 -2.90 -5.28
N LEU A 218 -0.41 -1.62 -5.20
CA LEU A 218 -1.70 -1.12 -4.74
C LEU A 218 -2.14 0.09 -5.57
N ALA A 219 -3.44 0.24 -5.79
CA ALA A 219 -4.03 1.41 -6.42
C ALA A 219 -5.35 1.79 -5.75
N THR A 220 -5.69 3.08 -5.81
CA THR A 220 -7.00 3.64 -5.42
C THR A 220 -7.27 4.89 -6.25
N ALA A 221 -8.52 5.10 -6.67
CA ALA A 221 -8.91 6.27 -7.44
C ALA A 221 -9.02 7.52 -6.59
N ILE A 222 -8.77 8.67 -7.21
CA ILE A 222 -9.11 10.00 -6.71
C ILE A 222 -10.46 10.39 -7.32
N LEU A 223 -11.49 10.60 -6.53
CA LEU A 223 -12.84 10.84 -7.03
C LEU A 223 -13.44 12.15 -6.49
N PRO A 224 -14.15 12.92 -7.34
CA PRO A 224 -14.13 12.76 -8.77
C PRO A 224 -12.80 13.20 -9.39
N SER A 225 -12.44 12.60 -10.49
CA SER A 225 -11.36 13.05 -11.37
C SER A 225 -11.59 12.44 -12.76
N PRO A 226 -10.89 12.89 -13.79
CA PRO A 226 -10.97 12.25 -15.11
C PRO A 226 -10.58 10.78 -15.05
N ASP A 227 -9.31 10.51 -14.68
CA ASP A 227 -8.72 9.19 -14.58
C ASP A 227 -7.51 9.17 -13.62
N TRP A 228 -7.60 9.99 -12.56
CA TRP A 228 -6.47 10.08 -11.63
C TRP A 228 -6.57 9.06 -10.51
N PHE A 229 -5.41 8.51 -10.17
CA PHE A 229 -5.30 7.50 -9.13
C PHE A 229 -4.04 7.71 -8.26
N LEU A 230 -4.03 7.08 -7.12
CA LEU A 230 -2.86 6.94 -6.25
C LEU A 230 -2.44 5.47 -6.25
N GLY A 231 -1.15 5.20 -6.21
CA GLY A 231 -0.69 3.82 -6.14
C GLY A 231 0.80 3.69 -5.99
N VAL A 232 1.22 2.48 -5.69
CA VAL A 232 2.60 2.02 -5.72
C VAL A 232 2.67 0.71 -6.48
N ALA A 233 3.66 0.55 -7.32
CA ALA A 233 3.91 -0.68 -8.06
C ALA A 233 5.25 -1.28 -7.66
N ASN A 234 5.30 -2.61 -7.51
CA ASN A 234 6.50 -3.38 -7.25
C ASN A 234 7.29 -2.91 -6.01
N LEU A 235 6.58 -2.52 -4.95
CA LEU A 235 7.22 -2.15 -3.69
C LEU A 235 7.80 -3.40 -3.03
N GLU A 236 9.13 -3.41 -2.86
CA GLU A 236 9.86 -4.50 -2.25
C GLU A 236 9.74 -4.44 -0.72
N LEU A 237 9.28 -5.54 -0.11
CA LEU A 237 9.20 -5.69 1.35
C LEU A 237 10.35 -6.50 1.94
N CYS A 238 11.19 -7.10 1.09
CA CYS A 238 12.40 -7.79 1.48
C CYS A 238 13.61 -6.86 1.35
N ASP A 239 14.31 -6.63 2.45
CA ASP A 239 15.55 -5.86 2.41
C ASP A 239 16.67 -6.72 1.79
N ALA A 240 17.08 -6.38 0.57
CA ALA A 240 18.11 -7.09 -0.18
C ALA A 240 19.49 -7.11 0.51
N LYS A 241 19.78 -6.17 1.41
CA LYS A 241 21.05 -6.08 2.13
C LYS A 241 21.09 -7.00 3.33
N THR A 242 20.02 -7.00 4.10
CA THR A 242 19.93 -7.79 5.34
C THR A 242 19.29 -9.16 5.11
N GLN A 243 18.65 -9.37 3.95
CA GLN A 243 17.87 -10.55 3.63
C GLN A 243 16.82 -10.87 4.70
N LYS A 244 16.15 -9.81 5.16
CA LYS A 244 15.07 -9.87 6.15
C LYS A 244 13.87 -9.09 5.66
N TRP A 245 12.72 -9.42 6.21
CA TRP A 245 11.52 -8.63 6.02
C TRP A 245 11.68 -7.24 6.64
N ALA A 246 11.29 -6.19 5.91
CA ALA A 246 11.31 -4.83 6.42
C ALA A 246 10.24 -4.67 7.52
N GLU A 247 10.62 -4.22 8.70
CA GLU A 247 9.68 -4.05 9.83
C GLU A 247 8.65 -2.96 9.58
N ASN A 248 9.08 -1.85 8.97
CA ASN A 248 8.23 -0.72 8.65
C ASN A 248 8.67 -0.10 7.32
N VAL A 249 7.75 -0.06 6.35
CA VAL A 249 7.91 0.67 5.09
C VAL A 249 6.84 1.72 4.98
N ILE A 250 7.23 2.93 4.63
CA ILE A 250 6.31 4.06 4.50
C ILE A 250 6.52 4.68 3.13
N PHE A 251 5.42 4.84 2.39
CA PHE A 251 5.45 5.34 1.03
C PHE A 251 4.42 6.45 0.84
N ASN A 252 4.86 7.64 0.40
CA ASN A 252 3.96 8.74 0.08
C ASN A 252 3.36 8.57 -1.31
N LEU A 253 2.07 8.84 -1.43
CA LEU A 253 1.34 8.71 -2.68
C LEU A 253 1.03 10.08 -3.26
N TYR A 254 1.41 10.23 -4.53
CA TYR A 254 1.15 11.41 -5.34
C TYR A 254 0.22 11.03 -6.51
N PRO A 255 -0.62 11.97 -6.97
CA PRO A 255 -1.54 11.69 -8.07
C PRO A 255 -0.82 11.27 -9.35
N MET A 256 -1.32 10.19 -9.94
CA MET A 256 -0.97 9.70 -11.26
C MET A 256 -2.17 9.81 -12.18
N ASP A 257 -1.91 9.96 -13.46
CA ASP A 257 -2.82 10.05 -14.57
C ASP A 257 -2.77 8.72 -15.32
N ALA A 258 -3.90 8.06 -15.49
CA ALA A 258 -3.96 6.76 -16.16
C ALA A 258 -3.84 6.87 -17.69
N GLY A 259 -3.99 8.08 -18.25
CA GLY A 259 -3.86 8.35 -19.67
C GLY A 259 -5.07 7.94 -20.51
N THR A 260 -6.22 7.71 -19.87
CA THR A 260 -7.42 7.18 -20.49
C THR A 260 -8.52 8.23 -20.71
N ASP A 261 -8.43 9.36 -19.97
CA ASP A 261 -9.31 10.52 -20.11
C ASP A 261 -8.49 11.82 -20.26
N SER A 262 -8.88 12.72 -21.14
CA SER A 262 -8.18 13.98 -21.43
C SER A 262 -8.56 15.13 -20.50
N GLY A 263 -9.47 14.93 -19.58
CA GLY A 263 -9.93 15.90 -18.60
C GLY A 263 -8.79 16.45 -17.74
N LYS A 264 -8.90 17.75 -17.37
CA LYS A 264 -7.83 18.46 -16.62
C LYS A 264 -8.28 18.97 -15.26
N LYS A 265 -9.52 18.70 -14.87
CA LYS A 265 -10.13 19.18 -13.62
C LYS A 265 -10.91 18.06 -12.95
N PHE A 266 -11.14 18.20 -11.68
CA PHE A 266 -11.93 17.24 -10.89
C PHE A 266 -13.36 17.07 -11.38
N ASP A 267 -13.92 18.09 -12.02
CA ASP A 267 -15.29 18.14 -12.54
C ASP A 267 -15.35 18.11 -14.08
N SER A 268 -14.27 17.72 -14.75
CA SER A 268 -14.28 17.53 -16.19
C SER A 268 -15.32 16.48 -16.59
N SER A 269 -15.99 16.70 -17.72
CA SER A 269 -16.77 15.65 -18.38
C SER A 269 -15.86 14.51 -18.82
N ASN A 270 -16.41 13.31 -18.93
CA ASN A 270 -15.66 12.17 -19.47
C ASN A 270 -15.30 12.43 -20.94
N GLU A 271 -14.00 12.49 -21.24
CA GLU A 271 -13.41 12.74 -22.55
C GLU A 271 -12.36 11.68 -22.85
N ALA A 272 -12.82 10.48 -23.26
CA ALA A 272 -11.95 9.35 -23.52
C ALA A 272 -10.78 9.69 -24.48
N THR A 273 -9.57 9.37 -24.06
CA THR A 273 -8.34 9.55 -24.83
C THR A 273 -8.13 8.34 -25.75
N ALA A 274 -8.12 8.58 -27.06
CA ALA A 274 -7.89 7.52 -28.05
C ALA A 274 -6.81 7.93 -29.07
N PRO A 275 -5.69 7.21 -29.18
CA PRO A 275 -5.28 6.07 -28.33
C PRO A 275 -4.97 6.50 -26.91
N ALA A 276 -5.09 5.58 -25.93
CA ALA A 276 -4.72 5.82 -24.55
C ALA A 276 -3.26 6.30 -24.47
N GLN A 277 -2.99 7.18 -23.52
CA GLN A 277 -1.64 7.69 -23.25
C GLN A 277 -0.97 6.87 -22.13
N PRO A 278 0.35 6.84 -22.08
CA PRO A 278 1.04 6.17 -20.99
C PRO A 278 0.75 6.81 -19.63
N ILE A 279 0.67 5.98 -18.60
CA ILE A 279 0.57 6.40 -17.19
C ILE A 279 1.66 7.42 -16.86
N SER A 280 1.28 8.53 -16.30
CA SER A 280 2.17 9.63 -15.98
C SER A 280 1.83 10.30 -14.64
N SER A 281 2.60 11.31 -14.22
CA SER A 281 2.22 12.13 -13.06
C SER A 281 1.07 13.04 -13.42
N ALA A 282 0.00 13.03 -12.64
CA ALA A 282 -1.12 13.94 -12.86
C ALA A 282 -0.71 15.41 -12.59
N ILE A 283 -1.04 16.30 -13.51
CA ILE A 283 -0.82 17.74 -13.37
C ILE A 283 -2.15 18.38 -12.99
N ILE A 284 -2.48 18.36 -11.70
CA ILE A 284 -3.76 18.89 -11.20
C ILE A 284 -3.75 20.42 -11.17
N ASP A 285 -2.62 21.03 -10.86
CA ASP A 285 -2.42 22.48 -10.90
C ASP A 285 -1.03 22.80 -11.46
N ALA A 286 -0.98 23.31 -12.68
CA ALA A 286 0.27 23.64 -13.37
C ALA A 286 1.06 24.79 -12.70
N ASP A 287 0.39 25.60 -11.86
CA ASP A 287 1.03 26.70 -11.13
C ASP A 287 1.75 26.24 -9.84
N VAL A 288 1.57 24.97 -9.45
CA VAL A 288 2.24 24.38 -8.29
C VAL A 288 3.49 23.63 -8.76
N PRO A 289 4.69 24.11 -8.40
CA PRO A 289 5.93 23.37 -8.66
C PRO A 289 5.87 21.96 -8.09
N LYS A 290 6.39 20.94 -8.80
CA LYS A 290 6.35 19.54 -8.38
C LYS A 290 6.92 19.31 -6.99
N GLU A 291 7.95 20.06 -6.62
CA GLU A 291 8.63 19.98 -5.31
C GLU A 291 7.77 20.49 -4.15
N LEU A 292 6.70 21.23 -4.45
CA LEU A 292 5.75 21.77 -3.46
C LEU A 292 4.46 20.96 -3.39
N VAL A 293 4.28 19.97 -4.26
CA VAL A 293 3.14 19.06 -4.20
C VAL A 293 3.29 18.20 -2.95
N LYS A 294 2.27 18.23 -2.09
CA LYS A 294 2.22 17.37 -0.91
C LYS A 294 1.61 16.02 -1.27
N PRO A 295 1.95 14.94 -0.58
CA PRO A 295 1.30 13.64 -0.81
C PRO A 295 -0.20 13.73 -0.49
N PHE A 296 -1.00 13.10 -1.32
CA PHE A 296 -2.46 12.98 -1.13
C PHE A 296 -2.82 11.90 -0.14
N ALA A 297 -1.98 10.89 -0.03
CA ALA A 297 -2.10 9.82 0.94
C ALA A 297 -0.72 9.22 1.25
N ARG A 298 -0.70 8.27 2.16
CA ARG A 298 0.49 7.51 2.55
C ARG A 298 0.10 6.06 2.77
N LEU A 299 0.95 5.14 2.33
CA LEU A 299 0.90 3.75 2.70
C LEU A 299 1.89 3.49 3.84
N VAL A 300 1.45 2.72 4.82
CA VAL A 300 2.30 2.26 5.93
C VAL A 300 2.17 0.75 5.99
N PHE A 301 3.29 0.07 5.78
CA PHE A 301 3.40 -1.38 5.89
C PHE A 301 4.13 -1.70 7.19
N GLN A 302 3.47 -2.43 8.08
CA GLN A 302 4.05 -2.86 9.36
C GLN A 302 4.12 -4.38 9.36
N LEU A 303 5.30 -4.93 9.62
CA LEU A 303 5.47 -6.36 9.85
C LEU A 303 4.76 -6.73 11.14
N ILE A 304 3.79 -7.67 11.07
CA ILE A 304 3.11 -8.19 12.25
C ILE A 304 3.93 -9.34 12.81
N ARG A 305 4.25 -10.32 11.95
CA ARG A 305 5.10 -11.46 12.35
C ARG A 305 5.62 -12.23 11.14
N THR A 306 6.58 -13.10 11.37
CA THR A 306 7.12 -14.04 10.40
C THR A 306 6.74 -15.48 10.75
N TYR A 307 6.72 -16.34 9.73
CA TYR A 307 6.36 -17.75 9.85
C TYR A 307 7.50 -18.59 9.28
N TYR A 308 7.99 -19.51 10.05
CA TYR A 308 9.02 -20.44 9.57
C TYR A 308 8.51 -21.28 8.40
N ASN A 309 9.27 -21.31 7.30
CA ASN A 309 8.99 -22.16 6.15
C ASN A 309 9.99 -23.32 6.10
N PRO A 310 9.58 -24.55 6.46
CA PRO A 310 10.49 -25.70 6.52
C PRO A 310 11.02 -26.15 5.15
N ASN A 311 10.38 -25.69 4.06
CA ASN A 311 10.76 -26.05 2.69
C ASN A 311 11.79 -25.10 2.09
N CYS A 312 12.24 -24.10 2.84
CA CYS A 312 13.20 -23.12 2.38
C CYS A 312 14.60 -23.42 2.95
N THR A 313 15.56 -23.66 2.07
CA THR A 313 16.98 -23.74 2.44
C THR A 313 17.65 -22.40 2.12
N VAL A 314 18.24 -21.78 3.11
CA VAL A 314 19.14 -20.62 2.91
C VAL A 314 20.41 -21.14 2.27
N VAL A 315 20.69 -20.76 1.05
CA VAL A 315 22.03 -20.95 0.45
C VAL A 315 22.94 -19.90 1.11
N THR A 316 23.54 -20.25 2.24
CA THR A 316 24.65 -19.46 2.76
C THR A 316 25.77 -19.55 1.75
N ALA A 317 26.11 -18.45 1.09
CA ALA A 317 27.38 -18.35 0.37
C ALA A 317 28.48 -18.53 1.42
N VAL A 318 29.12 -19.69 1.40
CA VAL A 318 30.35 -19.93 2.16
C VAL A 318 31.39 -19.01 1.52
N THR A 319 31.71 -17.94 2.18
CA THR A 319 32.95 -17.20 1.89
C THR A 319 34.06 -18.15 2.31
N GLU A 320 34.72 -18.73 1.32
CA GLU A 320 36.01 -19.39 1.55
C GLU A 320 36.99 -18.31 1.99
N ASP A 321 37.23 -18.24 3.27
CA ASP A 321 38.35 -17.51 3.86
C ASP A 321 39.61 -18.20 3.41
N GLU A 322 40.33 -17.59 2.49
CA GLU A 322 41.71 -17.94 2.17
C GLU A 322 42.58 -17.62 3.40
N THR A 323 42.70 -18.59 4.32
CA THR A 323 43.80 -18.56 5.27
C THR A 323 45.06 -19.09 4.57
N GLY A 324 45.94 -18.15 4.24
CA GLY A 324 47.30 -18.43 3.83
C GLY A 324 48.03 -19.28 4.89
N GLY A 325 48.62 -20.34 4.46
CA GLY A 325 49.61 -21.13 5.20
C GLY A 325 50.79 -21.39 4.29
N ASP A 326 51.86 -20.61 4.49
CA ASP A 326 53.22 -20.93 3.98
C ASP A 326 53.64 -22.31 4.47
N ASP A 327 54.09 -23.16 3.59
CA ASP A 327 55.23 -24.02 3.90
C ASP A 327 56.02 -24.44 2.67
N ASN A 328 57.35 -24.33 2.84
CA ASN A 328 58.42 -24.63 1.86
C ASN A 328 58.62 -26.15 1.69
N GLY A 329 59.09 -26.56 0.52
CA GLY A 329 59.77 -27.82 0.41
C GLY A 329 59.93 -28.42 -0.99
N GLU A 330 61.04 -28.06 -1.64
CA GLU A 330 61.98 -28.89 -2.43
C GLU A 330 61.49 -29.81 -3.58
N GLU A 331 61.97 -29.43 -4.73
CA GLU A 331 62.68 -30.13 -5.81
C GLU A 331 62.37 -31.62 -6.12
N GLY A 332 62.21 -31.88 -7.40
CA GLY A 332 62.26 -33.21 -8.02
C GLY A 332 62.00 -33.17 -9.52
N GLU A 333 63.08 -33.01 -10.28
CA GLU A 333 63.17 -33.15 -11.73
C GLU A 333 62.83 -34.58 -12.20
N ASN A 334 62.26 -34.64 -13.40
CA ASN A 334 62.61 -35.47 -14.58
C ASN A 334 61.31 -35.74 -15.35
N GLY A 335 61.22 -35.43 -16.62
CA GLY A 335 62.04 -35.79 -17.75
C GLY A 335 61.30 -36.81 -18.61
N GLY A 336 61.06 -36.52 -19.88
CA GLY A 336 60.72 -37.57 -20.83
C GLY A 336 59.57 -37.16 -21.80
N ASP A 337 60.00 -36.54 -22.85
CA ASP A 337 59.72 -36.66 -24.29
C ASP A 337 58.69 -37.74 -24.71
N ASP A 338 57.81 -37.48 -25.65
CA ASP A 338 57.97 -37.55 -27.09
C ASP A 338 56.63 -37.96 -27.75
N ASN A 339 56.38 -37.26 -28.84
CA ASN A 339 55.83 -37.67 -30.15
C ASN A 339 54.46 -38.37 -30.27
N GLY A 340 53.61 -37.70 -30.98
CA GLY A 340 53.47 -38.11 -32.39
C GLY A 340 52.07 -38.58 -32.76
N ASN A 341 51.51 -37.82 -33.62
CA ASN A 341 50.84 -38.23 -34.88
C ASN A 341 49.41 -38.77 -34.90
N GLU A 342 48.66 -37.96 -35.62
CA GLU A 342 47.83 -38.27 -36.78
C GLU A 342 46.56 -39.10 -36.66
N GLU A 343 45.49 -38.39 -37.07
CA GLU A 343 44.42 -38.77 -37.97
C GLU A 343 43.71 -40.12 -37.79
N GLU A 344 42.40 -40.06 -37.56
CA GLU A 344 41.47 -40.62 -38.56
C GLU A 344 40.02 -40.16 -38.27
N GLU A 345 39.41 -39.59 -39.29
CA GLU A 345 37.97 -39.42 -39.45
C GLU A 345 37.23 -40.74 -39.31
N SER A 346 36.19 -40.80 -38.47
CA SER A 346 35.10 -41.71 -38.76
C SER A 346 33.75 -41.05 -38.45
N SER A 347 33.15 -40.66 -39.52
CA SER A 347 31.77 -40.26 -39.69
C SER A 347 30.83 -41.33 -39.12
N SER A 348 30.14 -41.01 -38.00
CA SER A 348 28.94 -41.74 -37.62
C SER A 348 27.76 -40.77 -37.59
N LYS A 349 26.99 -40.85 -38.68
CA LYS A 349 25.69 -40.19 -38.81
C LYS A 349 24.70 -40.85 -37.82
N ASN A 350 24.53 -40.26 -36.65
CA ASN A 350 23.39 -40.58 -35.83
C ASN A 350 22.24 -39.63 -36.22
N ASN A 351 21.28 -40.23 -36.93
CA ASN A 351 19.96 -39.69 -37.20
C ASN A 351 19.21 -39.49 -35.88
N TYR A 352 19.32 -38.29 -35.29
CA TYR A 352 18.43 -37.87 -34.24
C TYR A 352 17.15 -37.32 -34.88
N ARG A 353 16.11 -38.11 -34.91
CA ARG A 353 14.74 -37.71 -35.24
C ARG A 353 14.18 -37.15 -33.94
N PRO A 354 13.83 -35.83 -33.83
CA PRO A 354 13.17 -35.33 -32.67
C PRO A 354 11.82 -36.05 -32.48
N PRO A 355 11.44 -36.45 -31.26
CA PRO A 355 10.11 -37.00 -31.01
C PRO A 355 9.09 -35.92 -31.34
N THR A 356 8.15 -36.26 -32.18
CA THR A 356 6.91 -35.49 -32.36
C THR A 356 6.25 -35.29 -31.00
N PRO A 357 5.87 -34.06 -30.63
CA PRO A 357 5.14 -33.83 -29.40
C PRO A 357 3.84 -34.66 -29.45
N PRO A 358 3.46 -35.32 -28.36
CA PRO A 358 2.18 -36.01 -28.32
C PRO A 358 1.09 -34.95 -28.52
N THR A 359 0.29 -35.12 -29.54
CA THR A 359 -0.97 -34.42 -29.71
C THR A 359 -1.90 -34.90 -28.60
N THR A 360 -1.80 -34.29 -27.43
CA THR A 360 -2.80 -34.45 -26.38
C THR A 360 -3.98 -33.59 -26.80
N THR A 361 -4.93 -34.22 -27.46
CA THR A 361 -6.29 -33.69 -27.55
C THR A 361 -6.90 -33.87 -26.16
N THR A 362 -6.59 -32.94 -25.26
CA THR A 362 -7.39 -32.72 -24.07
C THR A 362 -8.68 -32.09 -24.58
N SER A 363 -9.75 -32.85 -24.63
CA SER A 363 -11.08 -32.28 -24.60
C SER A 363 -11.21 -31.62 -23.23
N GLU A 364 -10.94 -30.30 -23.15
CA GLU A 364 -11.30 -29.53 -21.98
C GLU A 364 -12.81 -29.65 -21.85
N GLU A 365 -13.27 -30.29 -20.78
CA GLU A 365 -14.67 -30.18 -20.38
C GLU A 365 -14.96 -28.72 -20.18
N PRO A 366 -16.09 -28.21 -20.68
CA PRO A 366 -16.46 -26.84 -20.46
C PRO A 366 -16.51 -26.56 -18.94
N PRO A 367 -16.05 -25.38 -18.48
CA PRO A 367 -16.05 -25.04 -17.06
C PRO A 367 -17.48 -25.20 -16.50
N PRO A 368 -17.60 -25.62 -15.23
CA PRO A 368 -18.91 -25.74 -14.59
C PRO A 368 -19.59 -24.37 -14.57
N VAL A 369 -20.89 -24.34 -14.89
CA VAL A 369 -21.71 -23.12 -14.88
C VAL A 369 -22.43 -23.03 -13.55
N ASP A 370 -22.45 -21.84 -12.94
CA ASP A 370 -23.23 -21.54 -11.75
C ASP A 370 -24.74 -21.68 -12.08
N PRO A 371 -25.49 -22.59 -11.42
CA PRO A 371 -26.91 -22.78 -11.68
C PRO A 371 -27.79 -21.56 -11.35
N GLU A 372 -27.27 -20.60 -10.56
CA GLU A 372 -27.96 -19.35 -10.22
C GLU A 372 -27.63 -18.22 -11.21
N SER A 373 -26.66 -18.41 -12.11
CA SER A 373 -26.34 -17.42 -13.13
C SER A 373 -27.41 -17.38 -14.24
N SER A 374 -27.62 -16.17 -14.77
CA SER A 374 -28.52 -15.98 -15.91
C SER A 374 -28.02 -16.75 -17.14
N PRO A 375 -28.89 -17.42 -17.91
CA PRO A 375 -28.49 -18.05 -19.19
C PRO A 375 -27.85 -17.08 -20.19
N GLU A 376 -28.16 -15.80 -20.09
CA GLU A 376 -27.61 -14.75 -20.95
C GLU A 376 -26.22 -14.29 -20.46
N CYS A 377 -25.91 -14.53 -19.18
CA CYS A 377 -24.64 -14.18 -18.53
C CYS A 377 -24.11 -15.39 -17.72
N PRO A 378 -23.65 -16.45 -18.39
CA PRO A 378 -23.17 -17.62 -17.68
C PRO A 378 -21.89 -17.32 -16.91
N MET A 379 -21.86 -17.77 -15.65
CA MET A 379 -20.74 -17.54 -14.73
C MET A 379 -20.25 -18.86 -14.14
N THR A 380 -19.00 -18.89 -13.70
CA THR A 380 -18.48 -19.99 -12.90
C THR A 380 -19.14 -20.00 -11.51
N PRO A 381 -19.21 -21.12 -10.82
CA PRO A 381 -19.52 -21.13 -9.40
C PRO A 381 -18.58 -20.22 -8.62
N TRP A 382 -19.07 -19.70 -7.47
CA TRP A 382 -18.23 -18.95 -6.56
C TRP A 382 -17.05 -19.80 -6.06
N GLY A 383 -15.86 -19.23 -6.09
CA GLY A 383 -14.68 -19.82 -5.45
C GLY A 383 -14.76 -19.77 -3.92
N ASP A 384 -13.74 -20.31 -3.27
CA ASP A 384 -13.63 -20.31 -1.81
C ASP A 384 -13.40 -18.90 -1.26
N TRP A 385 -13.86 -18.66 -0.04
CA TRP A 385 -13.60 -17.44 0.67
C TRP A 385 -12.10 -17.30 0.98
N GLN A 386 -11.55 -16.11 0.73
CA GLN A 386 -10.19 -15.75 1.13
C GLN A 386 -10.10 -15.62 2.65
N GLU A 387 -8.86 -15.59 3.18
CA GLU A 387 -8.61 -15.35 4.61
C GLU A 387 -9.24 -14.03 5.08
N CYS A 388 -9.72 -14.00 6.32
CA CYS A 388 -10.32 -12.82 6.93
C CYS A 388 -9.29 -11.68 7.02
N SER A 389 -9.60 -10.53 6.45
CA SER A 389 -8.75 -9.36 6.40
C SER A 389 -9.33 -8.28 7.31
N GLY A 390 -8.68 -8.00 8.45
CA GLY A 390 -9.17 -7.03 9.43
C GLY A 390 -8.16 -6.76 10.54
N GLU A 391 -8.56 -5.99 11.55
CA GLU A 391 -7.78 -5.79 12.78
C GLU A 391 -8.09 -6.88 13.80
N CYS A 392 -7.06 -7.28 14.54
CA CYS A 392 -7.24 -8.12 15.72
C CYS A 392 -7.63 -7.23 16.91
N ILE A 393 -8.84 -7.42 17.40
CA ILE A 393 -9.37 -6.73 18.59
C ILE A 393 -9.86 -7.82 19.54
N ASP A 394 -9.41 -7.80 20.77
CA ASP A 394 -9.79 -8.78 21.81
C ASP A 394 -9.65 -10.24 21.37
N ASN A 395 -8.50 -10.59 20.77
CA ASN A 395 -8.16 -11.91 20.24
C ASN A 395 -9.07 -12.38 19.08
N THR A 396 -9.75 -11.46 18.40
CA THR A 396 -10.60 -11.75 17.26
C THR A 396 -10.27 -10.79 16.12
N VAL A 397 -10.07 -11.30 14.91
CA VAL A 397 -10.00 -10.47 13.70
C VAL A 397 -11.43 -10.16 13.29
N ASP A 398 -11.83 -8.90 13.45
CA ASP A 398 -13.04 -8.37 12.83
C ASP A 398 -12.68 -7.76 11.49
N GLY A 399 -13.23 -8.31 10.41
CA GLY A 399 -12.85 -7.89 9.07
C GLY A 399 -13.81 -8.36 7.99
N TYR A 400 -13.27 -8.44 6.78
CA TYR A 400 -14.00 -8.90 5.61
C TYR A 400 -13.18 -9.97 4.90
N GLN A 401 -13.85 -10.99 4.39
CA GLN A 401 -13.32 -11.96 3.45
C GLN A 401 -13.99 -11.76 2.09
N ILE A 402 -13.30 -12.13 1.03
CA ILE A 402 -13.75 -11.95 -0.35
C ILE A 402 -13.70 -13.27 -1.08
N ARG A 403 -14.66 -13.50 -2.00
CA ARG A 403 -14.63 -14.60 -2.96
C ARG A 403 -14.95 -14.09 -4.36
N PHE A 404 -14.64 -14.91 -5.35
CA PHE A 404 -14.66 -14.52 -6.76
C PHE A 404 -15.38 -15.57 -7.61
N ARG A 405 -15.94 -15.11 -8.73
CA ARG A 405 -16.42 -15.94 -9.84
C ARG A 405 -16.10 -15.23 -11.16
N GLU A 406 -16.16 -15.95 -12.28
CA GLU A 406 -15.82 -15.42 -13.59
C GLU A 406 -16.97 -15.57 -14.58
N HIS A 407 -17.01 -14.69 -15.59
CA HIS A 407 -17.88 -14.87 -16.74
C HIS A 407 -17.36 -15.99 -17.64
N ILE A 408 -18.25 -16.85 -18.12
CA ILE A 408 -17.91 -17.90 -19.07
C ILE A 408 -18.05 -17.32 -20.48
N GLY A 409 -16.92 -17.14 -21.17
CA GLY A 409 -16.87 -16.51 -22.48
C GLY A 409 -16.72 -14.99 -22.43
N ALA A 410 -16.93 -14.31 -23.57
CA ALA A 410 -16.85 -12.86 -23.65
C ALA A 410 -18.15 -12.21 -23.13
N PRO A 411 -18.13 -11.47 -22.02
CA PRO A 411 -19.32 -10.88 -21.44
C PRO A 411 -19.86 -9.74 -22.30
N THR A 412 -21.18 -9.62 -22.38
CA THR A 412 -21.84 -8.44 -22.96
C THR A 412 -21.78 -7.24 -22.00
N PRO A 413 -22.01 -5.99 -22.46
CA PRO A 413 -22.04 -4.84 -21.56
C PRO A 413 -23.06 -4.93 -20.42
N GLU A 414 -24.15 -5.70 -20.61
CA GLU A 414 -25.12 -5.99 -19.57
C GLU A 414 -24.54 -6.98 -18.54
N CYS A 415 -23.84 -8.00 -18.99
CA CYS A 415 -23.21 -9.02 -18.14
C CYS A 415 -22.10 -8.43 -17.26
N LEU A 416 -21.40 -7.40 -17.71
CA LEU A 416 -20.38 -6.71 -16.89
C LEU A 416 -20.95 -6.02 -15.65
N LYS A 417 -22.28 -5.92 -15.53
CA LYS A 417 -22.94 -5.40 -14.32
C LYS A 417 -23.17 -6.47 -13.26
N GLU A 418 -23.08 -7.75 -13.64
CA GLU A 418 -23.20 -8.86 -12.69
C GLU A 418 -21.97 -8.90 -11.76
N PRO A 419 -22.17 -9.11 -10.45
CA PRO A 419 -21.07 -9.12 -9.50
C PRO A 419 -20.18 -10.34 -9.71
N VAL A 420 -18.90 -10.11 -9.92
CA VAL A 420 -17.84 -11.13 -10.01
C VAL A 420 -17.06 -11.26 -8.70
N THR A 421 -17.35 -10.41 -7.74
CA THR A 421 -16.76 -10.44 -6.40
C THR A 421 -17.86 -10.34 -5.37
N GLU A 422 -17.70 -11.04 -4.27
CA GLU A 422 -18.57 -10.97 -3.10
C GLU A 422 -17.72 -10.79 -1.85
N THR A 423 -18.17 -9.91 -0.96
CA THR A 423 -17.51 -9.65 0.32
C THR A 423 -18.47 -9.91 1.45
N GLN A 424 -18.02 -10.55 2.51
CA GLN A 424 -18.79 -10.69 3.75
C GLN A 424 -17.95 -10.37 4.97
N ALA A 425 -18.61 -9.95 6.04
CA ALA A 425 -17.95 -9.79 7.33
C ALA A 425 -17.48 -11.17 7.82
N CYS A 426 -16.29 -11.20 8.43
CA CYS A 426 -15.73 -12.40 9.02
C CYS A 426 -15.16 -12.10 10.39
N GLN A 427 -15.18 -13.12 11.24
CA GLN A 427 -14.52 -13.11 12.53
C GLN A 427 -13.68 -14.39 12.64
N GLU A 428 -12.40 -14.22 12.82
CA GLU A 428 -11.46 -15.32 13.04
C GLU A 428 -10.70 -15.08 14.34
N ALA A 429 -10.41 -16.14 15.07
CA ALA A 429 -9.52 -16.03 16.23
C ALA A 429 -8.17 -15.51 15.76
N CYS A 430 -7.65 -14.47 16.42
CA CYS A 430 -6.27 -14.10 16.19
C CYS A 430 -5.39 -15.26 16.63
N GLU A 431 -4.42 -15.62 15.81
CA GLU A 431 -3.36 -16.49 16.29
C GLU A 431 -2.64 -15.71 17.39
N ASP A 432 -2.48 -16.30 18.57
CA ASP A 432 -1.94 -15.68 19.79
C ASP A 432 -0.71 -14.82 19.51
N GLU A 433 -0.76 -13.54 19.84
CA GLU A 433 0.44 -12.72 19.92
C GLU A 433 1.32 -13.27 21.06
N PRO A 434 2.61 -13.55 20.82
CA PRO A 434 3.52 -13.85 21.92
C PRO A 434 3.52 -12.65 22.88
N PRO A 435 3.54 -12.87 24.21
CA PRO A 435 3.56 -11.78 25.17
C PRO A 435 4.72 -10.83 24.85
N GLU A 436 4.46 -9.54 24.82
CA GLU A 436 5.49 -8.51 24.71
C GLU A 436 6.48 -8.73 25.85
N GLU A 437 7.71 -9.12 25.51
CA GLU A 437 8.81 -9.10 26.47
C GLU A 437 8.99 -7.65 26.93
N MET A 438 8.58 -7.39 28.16
CA MET A 438 8.88 -6.10 28.80
C MET A 438 10.40 -5.94 28.82
N PRO A 439 10.94 -4.78 28.44
CA PRO A 439 12.36 -4.51 28.56
C PRO A 439 12.73 -4.66 30.04
N GLU A 440 13.69 -5.53 30.34
CA GLU A 440 14.31 -5.66 31.66
C GLU A 440 14.83 -4.25 32.04
N GLU A 441 14.30 -3.70 33.13
CA GLU A 441 14.87 -2.53 33.77
C GLU A 441 16.26 -2.94 34.28
N GLU A 442 17.31 -2.45 33.62
CA GLU A 442 18.67 -2.52 34.17
C GLU A 442 18.65 -1.74 35.50
N GLU A 443 18.65 -2.44 36.62
CA GLU A 443 18.95 -1.87 37.92
C GLU A 443 20.41 -1.37 37.88
N GLU A 444 20.59 -0.05 37.77
CA GLU A 444 21.87 0.59 38.07
C GLU A 444 22.14 0.40 39.58
N GLU A 445 23.02 -0.53 39.92
CA GLU A 445 23.66 -0.57 41.25
C GLU A 445 24.54 0.66 41.44
N GLU A 446 24.35 1.35 42.57
CA GLU A 446 25.15 2.48 43.07
C GLU A 446 26.65 2.14 43.30
#